data_f671988c579be93e511631e174b0532e
#
_entry.id   f671988c579be93e511631e174b0532e
#
_cell.length_a   1.000
_cell.length_b   1.000
_cell.length_c   1.000
_cell.angle_alpha   90.00
_cell.angle_beta   90.00
_cell.angle_gamma   90.00
#
_symmetry.space_group_name_H-M   'P 1'
#
loop_
_entity.id
_entity.type
_entity.pdbx_description
1 polymer ?
#
loop_
_entity_poly.entity_id
_entity_poly.type
_entity_poly.pdbx_seq_one_letter_code
_entity_poly.pdbx_strand_id
1 'polypeptide(L)'
;TSFDELFTRAIRELRGVDLSDSDLHTMHDALPDHLLMTFVVYDREGRELGSGKDLGYLKRTLAGATDSALRTAVRQALTEAQERSAQGKHRSGAEAKPESGSPSRTESDEAKAHTQGKAATTSGAIDASEGTPGSELFADNLEDFPTTPLPTSIESQAQGLTIRAFPALVPQGKPANPLAGVRVMANASQARSEHGLGVANLVLRRVQLSTKRVSTRWSGREALMLTSTPYRSSEALIADAQWASVRTLTVSLSGNQGLWAVRDQSSFDDLSQRVRDLHEDQVYSIIEVVVRAMESWAQLQDTLATADAQAYSSLREDVERIANSLVFDGFIAATPIDRLRNLPRYIQAQSLRVRKALRSPSDLARDERSAQALAQVDEELRELRDLMDTRPFDARHASAFEELLWMREELRVSLFAQELGTARKISPQRMLAAIDRLHEAI
;
A
#
# COMPACT_ATOMS: atom_id res chain seq x y z
N THR A 1 -21.90 1.20 22.11
CA THR A 1 -22.24 1.93 23.35
C THR A 1 -21.19 1.53 24.41
N SER A 2 -20.43 2.49 24.95
CA SER A 2 -19.44 2.19 25.98
C SER A 2 -20.12 1.80 27.30
N PHE A 3 -19.41 1.11 28.18
CA PHE A 3 -19.87 0.81 29.53
C PHE A 3 -20.27 2.11 30.27
N ASP A 4 -19.45 3.14 30.14
CA ASP A 4 -19.66 4.43 30.80
C ASP A 4 -20.96 5.11 30.37
N GLU A 5 -21.30 5.06 29.09
CA GLU A 5 -22.58 5.59 28.57
C GLU A 5 -23.79 4.81 29.10
N LEU A 6 -23.71 3.48 29.15
CA LEU A 6 -24.76 2.64 29.70
C LEU A 6 -24.93 2.88 31.20
N PHE A 7 -23.81 2.99 31.92
CA PHE A 7 -23.78 3.24 33.35
C PHE A 7 -24.35 4.64 33.69
N THR A 8 -23.92 5.67 32.99
CA THR A 8 -24.45 7.04 33.15
C THR A 8 -25.95 7.11 32.90
N ARG A 9 -26.43 6.42 31.84
CA ARG A 9 -27.85 6.32 31.53
C ARG A 9 -28.63 5.63 32.65
N ALA A 10 -28.12 4.48 33.13
CA ALA A 10 -28.77 3.73 34.20
C ALA A 10 -28.85 4.53 35.51
N ILE A 11 -27.78 5.26 35.88
CA ILE A 11 -27.79 6.13 37.07
C ILE A 11 -28.77 7.29 36.91
N ARG A 12 -28.83 7.90 35.73
CA ARG A 12 -29.78 8.96 35.42
C ARG A 12 -31.24 8.44 35.58
N GLU A 13 -31.54 7.26 35.01
CA GLU A 13 -32.84 6.65 35.07
C GLU A 13 -33.26 6.21 36.48
N LEU A 14 -32.33 5.64 37.26
CA LEU A 14 -32.63 5.09 38.58
C LEU A 14 -32.57 6.13 39.71
N ARG A 15 -31.73 7.15 39.60
CA ARG A 15 -31.44 8.10 40.67
C ARG A 15 -31.63 9.57 40.29
N GLY A 16 -31.87 9.88 39.01
CA GLY A 16 -32.02 11.25 38.51
C GLY A 16 -30.76 12.11 38.62
N VAL A 17 -29.58 11.47 38.67
CA VAL A 17 -28.28 12.13 38.79
C VAL A 17 -27.56 12.07 37.46
N ASP A 18 -27.08 13.21 36.96
CA ASP A 18 -26.19 13.30 35.81
C ASP A 18 -24.74 13.20 36.29
N LEU A 19 -24.00 12.18 35.80
CA LEU A 19 -22.58 12.03 36.07
C LEU A 19 -21.76 12.71 34.97
N SER A 20 -20.78 13.50 35.39
CA SER A 20 -19.76 14.06 34.46
C SER A 20 -18.63 13.05 34.21
N ASP A 21 -17.85 13.27 33.17
CA ASP A 21 -16.64 12.45 32.89
C ASP A 21 -15.64 12.47 34.07
N SER A 22 -15.56 13.59 34.80
CA SER A 22 -14.74 13.70 35.99
C SER A 22 -15.25 12.84 37.15
N ASP A 23 -16.57 12.71 37.30
CA ASP A 23 -17.18 11.85 38.32
C ASP A 23 -16.93 10.38 37.99
N LEU A 24 -17.07 10.01 36.73
CA LEU A 24 -16.77 8.64 36.23
C LEU A 24 -15.31 8.26 36.49
N HIS A 25 -14.36 9.15 36.19
CA HIS A 25 -12.92 8.95 36.47
C HIS A 25 -12.67 8.78 37.96
N THR A 26 -13.24 9.64 38.82
CA THR A 26 -13.08 9.57 40.28
C THR A 26 -13.68 8.26 40.82
N MET A 27 -14.83 7.83 40.31
CA MET A 27 -15.46 6.57 40.73
C MET A 27 -14.63 5.36 40.25
N HIS A 28 -14.06 5.40 39.05
CA HIS A 28 -13.20 4.35 38.54
C HIS A 28 -11.91 4.21 39.39
N ASP A 29 -11.26 5.32 39.75
CA ASP A 29 -10.06 5.34 40.56
C ASP A 29 -10.32 4.90 42.04
N ALA A 30 -11.56 5.05 42.50
CA ALA A 30 -11.98 4.62 43.83
C ALA A 30 -12.46 3.15 43.91
N LEU A 31 -12.55 2.44 42.75
CA LEU A 31 -12.95 1.03 42.72
C LEU A 31 -11.87 0.15 43.37
N PRO A 32 -12.25 -0.68 44.36
CA PRO A 32 -11.31 -1.67 44.90
C PRO A 32 -10.79 -2.61 43.81
N ASP A 33 -9.54 -3.00 43.92
CA ASP A 33 -8.82 -3.84 42.95
C ASP A 33 -9.54 -5.12 42.54
N HIS A 34 -10.32 -5.72 43.43
CA HIS A 34 -11.08 -6.95 43.15
C HIS A 34 -12.32 -6.73 42.32
N LEU A 35 -12.78 -5.49 42.11
CA LEU A 35 -13.89 -5.13 41.21
C LEU A 35 -13.42 -4.69 39.82
N LEU A 36 -12.10 -4.50 39.64
CA LEU A 36 -11.54 -4.20 38.33
C LEU A 36 -11.39 -5.51 37.51
N MET A 37 -11.84 -5.45 36.25
CA MET A 37 -11.68 -6.55 35.31
C MET A 37 -10.21 -6.92 35.17
N THR A 38 -9.90 -8.20 35.32
CA THR A 38 -8.54 -8.72 35.08
C THR A 38 -8.54 -9.43 33.73
N PHE A 39 -7.68 -8.99 32.83
CA PHE A 39 -7.44 -9.64 31.54
C PHE A 39 -6.38 -10.71 31.73
N VAL A 40 -6.63 -11.93 31.26
CA VAL A 40 -5.68 -13.03 31.28
C VAL A 40 -5.52 -13.51 29.83
N VAL A 41 -4.26 -13.58 29.37
CA VAL A 41 -3.94 -14.06 28.03
C VAL A 41 -3.38 -15.45 28.14
N TYR A 42 -3.97 -16.39 27.42
CA TYR A 42 -3.57 -17.78 27.36
C TYR A 42 -2.98 -18.14 25.99
N ASP A 43 -2.05 -19.10 25.95
CA ASP A 43 -1.62 -19.74 24.71
C ASP A 43 -2.68 -20.75 24.23
N ARG A 44 -2.41 -21.37 23.05
CA ARG A 44 -3.32 -22.38 22.49
C ARG A 44 -3.40 -23.67 23.34
N GLU A 45 -2.41 -23.92 24.16
CA GLU A 45 -2.33 -25.03 25.11
C GLU A 45 -2.96 -24.70 26.49
N GLY A 46 -3.52 -23.48 26.63
CA GLY A 46 -4.19 -23.07 27.86
C GLY A 46 -3.25 -22.59 28.97
N ARG A 47 -1.98 -22.31 28.70
CA ARG A 47 -1.04 -21.76 29.70
C ARG A 47 -1.14 -20.24 29.74
N GLU A 48 -1.13 -19.66 30.92
CA GLU A 48 -1.18 -18.22 31.12
C GLU A 48 0.12 -17.57 30.64
N LEU A 49 -0.01 -16.63 29.69
CA LEU A 49 1.09 -15.82 29.15
C LEU A 49 1.29 -14.51 29.88
N GLY A 50 0.26 -14.06 30.56
CA GLY A 50 0.27 -12.85 31.36
C GLY A 50 -1.13 -12.43 31.77
N SER A 51 -1.22 -11.74 32.87
CA SER A 51 -2.46 -11.17 33.39
C SER A 51 -2.25 -9.75 33.87
N GLY A 52 -3.30 -8.94 33.82
CA GLY A 52 -3.26 -7.55 34.25
C GLY A 52 -4.59 -6.85 34.08
N LYS A 53 -4.72 -5.67 34.66
CA LYS A 53 -5.94 -4.86 34.64
C LYS A 53 -5.96 -3.86 33.49
N ASP A 54 -4.81 -3.55 32.89
CA ASP A 54 -4.68 -2.73 31.68
C ASP A 54 -4.42 -3.61 30.45
N LEU A 55 -5.44 -3.77 29.62
CA LEU A 55 -5.34 -4.53 28.36
C LEU A 55 -4.36 -3.87 27.37
N GLY A 56 -4.25 -2.53 27.38
CA GLY A 56 -3.31 -1.79 26.53
C GLY A 56 -1.86 -2.06 26.95
N TYR A 57 -1.59 -2.08 28.24
CA TYR A 57 -0.27 -2.45 28.80
C TYR A 57 0.07 -3.90 28.45
N LEU A 58 -0.85 -4.85 28.66
CA LEU A 58 -0.66 -6.26 28.33
C LEU A 58 -0.38 -6.45 26.83
N LYS A 59 -1.13 -5.78 25.95
CA LYS A 59 -0.89 -5.83 24.50
C LYS A 59 0.51 -5.31 24.15
N ARG A 60 0.96 -4.19 24.72
CA ARG A 60 2.29 -3.62 24.47
C ARG A 60 3.41 -4.53 25.00
N THR A 61 3.26 -5.06 26.20
CA THR A 61 4.26 -5.92 26.84
C THR A 61 4.41 -7.26 26.10
N LEU A 62 3.28 -7.87 25.75
CA LEU A 62 3.29 -9.13 24.98
C LEU A 62 3.74 -8.91 23.54
N ALA A 63 3.40 -7.77 22.89
CA ALA A 63 3.92 -7.43 21.57
C ALA A 63 5.44 -7.25 21.57
N GLY A 64 6.01 -6.57 22.56
CA GLY A 64 7.46 -6.42 22.71
C GLY A 64 8.18 -7.75 22.96
N ALA A 65 7.61 -8.60 23.80
CA ALA A 65 8.13 -9.95 24.06
C ALA A 65 8.01 -10.83 22.80
N THR A 66 6.92 -10.72 22.05
CA THR A 66 6.69 -11.44 20.79
C THR A 66 7.68 -10.98 19.71
N ASP A 67 7.97 -9.68 19.60
CA ASP A 67 8.92 -9.16 18.61
C ASP A 67 10.36 -9.60 18.92
N SER A 68 10.77 -9.59 20.18
CA SER A 68 12.08 -10.07 20.61
C SER A 68 12.22 -11.59 20.47
N ALA A 69 11.19 -12.35 20.84
CA ALA A 69 11.13 -13.80 20.66
C ALA A 69 11.11 -14.17 19.16
N LEU A 70 10.38 -13.40 18.33
CA LEU A 70 10.35 -13.55 16.89
C LEU A 70 11.73 -13.33 16.27
N ARG A 71 12.47 -12.29 16.67
CA ARG A 71 13.84 -12.03 16.18
C ARG A 71 14.81 -13.15 16.56
N THR A 72 14.69 -13.69 17.76
CA THR A 72 15.52 -14.81 18.21
C THR A 72 15.15 -16.10 17.49
N ALA A 73 13.88 -16.36 17.30
CA ALA A 73 13.32 -17.50 16.62
C ALA A 73 13.70 -17.54 15.13
N VAL A 74 13.62 -16.39 14.47
CA VAL A 74 14.05 -16.19 13.09
C VAL A 74 15.54 -16.51 12.93
N ARG A 75 16.36 -16.05 13.87
CA ARG A 75 17.81 -16.29 13.85
C ARG A 75 18.16 -17.78 13.98
N GLN A 76 17.45 -18.51 14.86
CA GLN A 76 17.63 -19.96 15.03
C GLN A 76 17.19 -20.76 13.80
N ALA A 77 16.01 -20.46 13.24
CA ALA A 77 15.50 -21.15 12.06
C ALA A 77 16.41 -20.99 10.82
N LEU A 78 17.09 -19.84 10.72
CA LEU A 78 18.08 -19.59 9.67
C LEU A 78 19.34 -20.44 9.80
N THR A 79 19.86 -20.53 11.01
CA THR A 79 21.03 -21.39 11.28
C THR A 79 20.72 -22.84 10.91
N GLU A 80 19.55 -23.34 11.28
CA GLU A 80 19.13 -24.71 10.94
C GLU A 80 18.85 -24.91 9.43
N ALA A 81 18.34 -23.91 8.72
CA ALA A 81 18.13 -23.98 7.26
C ALA A 81 19.45 -24.02 6.50
N GLN A 82 20.45 -23.26 6.96
CA GLN A 82 21.80 -23.25 6.38
C GLN A 82 22.55 -24.56 6.63
N GLU A 83 22.43 -25.13 7.82
CA GLU A 83 23.02 -26.44 8.13
C GLU A 83 22.43 -27.55 7.25
N ARG A 84 21.11 -27.51 6.99
CA ARG A 84 20.46 -28.45 6.07
C ARG A 84 20.91 -28.27 4.62
N SER A 85 21.09 -27.02 4.17
CA SER A 85 21.61 -26.73 2.82
C SER A 85 23.07 -27.15 2.65
N ALA A 86 23.89 -27.01 3.69
CA ALA A 86 25.28 -27.44 3.69
C ALA A 86 25.41 -28.98 3.65
N GLN A 87 24.53 -29.68 4.40
CA GLN A 87 24.47 -31.16 4.39
C GLN A 87 23.93 -31.72 3.07
N GLY A 88 23.03 -31.00 2.38
CA GLY A 88 22.51 -31.39 1.06
C GLY A 88 23.59 -31.35 -0.04
N LYS A 89 24.51 -30.38 0.02
CA LYS A 89 25.64 -30.28 -0.93
C LYS A 89 26.74 -31.35 -0.74
N HIS A 90 26.88 -31.90 0.46
CA HIS A 90 27.81 -33.00 0.71
C HIS A 90 27.28 -34.37 0.28
N ARG A 91 25.99 -34.55 0.04
CA ARG A 91 25.42 -35.82 -0.43
C ARG A 91 25.33 -35.97 -1.95
N SER A 92 25.45 -34.89 -2.73
CA SER A 92 25.46 -34.98 -4.21
C SER A 92 26.85 -35.06 -4.84
N GLY A 93 27.91 -35.13 -4.04
CA GLY A 93 29.29 -35.16 -4.48
C GLY A 93 30.00 -36.53 -4.48
N ALA A 94 29.24 -37.64 -4.20
CA ALA A 94 29.82 -38.97 -4.13
C ALA A 94 29.14 -39.91 -5.11
N GLU A 95 29.45 -39.83 -6.39
CA GLU A 95 29.45 -40.91 -7.37
C GLU A 95 29.75 -40.36 -8.77
N ALA A 96 31.03 -40.34 -9.14
CA ALA A 96 31.56 -40.60 -10.48
C ALA A 96 33.07 -40.65 -10.41
N LYS A 97 33.63 -41.87 -10.59
CA LYS A 97 35.04 -42.16 -10.65
C LYS A 97 35.53 -42.04 -12.10
N PRO A 98 36.72 -41.55 -12.35
CA PRO A 98 37.21 -41.22 -13.70
C PRO A 98 37.98 -42.38 -14.35
N GLU A 99 37.93 -42.46 -15.68
CA GLU A 99 38.94 -43.14 -16.46
C GLU A 99 39.76 -42.18 -17.30
N SER A 100 41.01 -42.30 -17.06
CA SER A 100 42.30 -42.05 -17.72
C SER A 100 42.34 -41.43 -19.12
N GLY A 101 43.32 -40.51 -19.29
CA GLY A 101 43.90 -40.15 -20.59
C GLY A 101 44.73 -38.85 -20.53
N SER A 102 46.01 -38.95 -20.22
CA SER A 102 47.05 -37.93 -20.44
C SER A 102 47.77 -38.20 -21.78
N PRO A 103 48.72 -37.38 -22.29
CA PRO A 103 49.11 -35.99 -22.03
C PRO A 103 49.54 -35.20 -23.32
N SER A 104 49.83 -33.92 -23.21
CA SER A 104 51.04 -33.20 -23.69
C SER A 104 50.80 -31.68 -23.81
N ARG A 105 51.59 -30.94 -23.06
CA ARG A 105 52.71 -30.02 -23.37
C ARG A 105 52.49 -29.03 -24.53
N THR A 106 52.60 -27.73 -24.23
CA THR A 106 53.71 -26.76 -24.39
C THR A 106 53.18 -25.36 -24.03
N GLU A 107 53.75 -24.69 -23.09
CA GLU A 107 54.85 -23.67 -23.09
C GLU A 107 54.54 -22.38 -23.85
N SER A 108 54.63 -21.32 -23.09
CA SER A 108 55.33 -20.02 -23.18
C SER A 108 54.47 -18.88 -23.80
N ASP A 109 54.53 -17.62 -23.45
CA ASP A 109 55.44 -16.77 -22.70
C ASP A 109 54.79 -15.41 -22.40
N GLU A 110 55.17 -14.79 -21.30
CA GLU A 110 55.42 -13.41 -20.95
C GLU A 110 54.88 -12.23 -21.82
N ALA A 111 54.30 -11.19 -21.16
CA ALA A 111 54.95 -9.91 -20.88
C ALA A 111 53.93 -8.88 -20.39
N LYS A 112 54.09 -8.39 -19.17
CA LYS A 112 54.47 -7.04 -18.67
C LYS A 112 53.94 -5.84 -19.52
N ALA A 113 53.26 -4.83 -18.98
CA ALA A 113 53.71 -3.79 -18.09
C ALA A 113 52.72 -2.63 -17.97
N HIS A 114 52.60 -2.08 -16.76
CA HIS A 114 52.58 -0.65 -16.34
C HIS A 114 51.60 0.33 -17.06
N THR A 115 50.86 1.16 -16.38
CA THR A 115 51.20 2.27 -15.48
C THR A 115 49.97 2.89 -14.85
N GLN A 116 49.90 3.02 -13.55
CA GLN A 116 49.82 4.21 -12.70
C GLN A 116 48.91 5.38 -13.14
N GLY A 117 48.07 5.77 -12.17
CA GLY A 117 47.88 7.17 -11.90
C GLY A 117 46.63 7.53 -11.08
N LYS A 118 46.81 7.57 -9.76
CA LYS A 118 46.43 8.62 -8.79
C LYS A 118 44.93 8.97 -8.66
N ALA A 119 44.32 8.64 -7.54
CA ALA A 119 44.28 9.34 -6.23
C ALA A 119 43.37 10.57 -6.27
N ALA A 120 42.47 10.82 -5.43
CA ALA A 120 42.32 10.84 -3.98
C ALA A 120 40.85 11.17 -3.69
N THR A 121 40.18 11.01 -2.68
CA THR A 121 40.39 11.01 -1.23
C THR A 121 39.04 10.96 -0.56
N THR A 122 38.89 10.08 0.39
CA THR A 122 38.35 10.19 1.77
C THR A 122 36.86 10.45 1.86
N SER A 123 36.07 9.72 2.63
CA SER A 123 36.27 9.26 4.00
C SER A 123 35.01 8.53 4.44
N GLY A 124 35.12 7.53 5.27
CA GLY A 124 34.02 6.95 6.01
C GLY A 124 33.94 5.42 5.89
N ALA A 125 35.03 4.75 6.22
CA ALA A 125 34.97 3.35 6.52
C ALA A 125 34.11 3.13 7.77
N ILE A 126 32.98 2.42 7.61
CA ILE A 126 32.42 1.64 8.70
C ILE A 126 32.60 0.18 8.29
N ASP A 127 33.35 -0.47 9.14
CA ASP A 127 33.79 -1.85 9.17
C ASP A 127 32.78 -2.83 8.57
N ALA A 128 33.15 -3.50 7.51
CA ALA A 128 32.51 -4.71 7.01
C ALA A 128 32.89 -5.85 7.96
N SER A 129 32.17 -5.97 9.06
CA SER A 129 32.19 -7.20 9.83
C SER A 129 31.49 -8.30 9.06
N GLU A 130 32.21 -9.36 8.83
CA GLU A 130 31.83 -10.65 8.24
C GLU A 130 30.36 -11.01 8.42
N GLY A 131 29.69 -11.33 7.31
CA GLY A 131 28.27 -11.64 7.24
C GLY A 131 27.87 -12.75 8.21
N THR A 132 27.27 -12.37 9.31
CA THR A 132 26.60 -13.32 10.20
C THR A 132 25.43 -13.93 9.44
N PRO A 133 25.34 -15.27 9.34
CA PRO A 133 24.19 -15.93 8.73
C PRO A 133 22.92 -15.51 9.47
N GLY A 134 21.99 -14.86 8.78
CA GLY A 134 20.78 -14.32 9.38
C GLY A 134 20.52 -12.83 9.13
N SER A 135 21.52 -12.08 8.66
CA SER A 135 21.33 -10.67 8.28
C SER A 135 20.45 -10.49 7.05
N GLU A 136 20.36 -11.51 6.18
CA GLU A 136 19.59 -11.44 4.93
C GLU A 136 18.06 -11.38 5.12
N LEU A 137 17.52 -11.82 6.27
CA LEU A 137 16.09 -11.68 6.58
C LEU A 137 15.74 -10.32 7.22
N PHE A 138 16.73 -9.46 7.38
CA PHE A 138 16.56 -8.05 7.75
C PHE A 138 17.53 -7.25 6.90
N ALA A 139 17.16 -7.08 5.63
CA ALA A 139 17.94 -6.30 4.69
C ALA A 139 17.23 -5.00 4.36
N ASP A 140 18.00 -3.94 4.18
CA ASP A 140 17.52 -2.63 3.75
C ASP A 140 18.18 -2.21 2.45
N ASN A 141 17.50 -1.35 1.71
CA ASN A 141 18.01 -0.72 0.50
C ASN A 141 18.47 -1.71 -0.59
N LEU A 142 17.76 -2.84 -0.71
CA LEU A 142 18.01 -3.80 -1.77
C LEU A 142 17.71 -3.18 -3.13
N GLU A 143 18.66 -3.30 -4.04
CA GLU A 143 18.56 -2.87 -5.44
C GLU A 143 18.12 -3.98 -6.38
N ASP A 144 18.16 -5.22 -5.90
CA ASP A 144 17.76 -6.42 -6.62
C ASP A 144 17.13 -7.44 -5.68
N PHE A 145 16.55 -8.52 -6.22
CA PHE A 145 15.98 -9.59 -5.43
C PHE A 145 17.08 -10.30 -4.61
N PRO A 146 16.82 -10.71 -3.35
CA PRO A 146 17.81 -11.42 -2.54
C PRO A 146 18.31 -12.70 -3.23
N THR A 147 19.61 -12.96 -3.14
CA THR A 147 20.23 -14.19 -3.70
C THR A 147 19.73 -15.45 -2.99
N THR A 148 19.42 -15.34 -1.71
CA THR A 148 18.84 -16.42 -0.91
C THR A 148 17.31 -16.43 -1.10
N PRO A 149 16.70 -17.56 -1.50
CA PRO A 149 15.26 -17.66 -1.62
C PRO A 149 14.56 -17.34 -0.30
N LEU A 150 13.48 -16.54 -0.38
CA LEU A 150 12.68 -16.16 0.77
C LEU A 150 11.68 -17.28 1.11
N PRO A 151 11.71 -17.88 2.32
CA PRO A 151 10.71 -18.88 2.70
C PRO A 151 9.32 -18.26 2.80
N THR A 152 8.28 -19.04 2.54
CA THR A 152 6.87 -18.57 2.65
C THR A 152 6.44 -18.34 4.09
N SER A 153 7.01 -19.10 5.03
CA SER A 153 6.84 -18.92 6.47
C SER A 153 8.02 -19.52 7.22
N ILE A 154 8.25 -19.00 8.41
CA ILE A 154 9.23 -19.50 9.36
C ILE A 154 8.46 -19.91 10.62
N GLU A 155 8.73 -21.10 11.12
CA GLU A 155 8.18 -21.56 12.40
C GLU A 155 9.33 -21.70 13.39
N SER A 156 9.12 -21.17 14.58
CA SER A 156 10.09 -21.30 15.68
C SER A 156 9.36 -21.59 16.97
N GLN A 157 10.00 -22.36 17.84
CA GLN A 157 9.50 -22.64 19.18
C GLN A 157 10.19 -21.70 20.18
N ALA A 158 9.40 -20.86 20.83
CA ALA A 158 9.87 -20.01 21.92
C ALA A 158 8.97 -20.21 23.13
N GLN A 159 9.55 -20.61 24.24
CA GLN A 159 8.86 -20.87 25.51
C GLN A 159 7.67 -21.84 25.39
N GLY A 160 7.81 -22.90 24.53
CA GLY A 160 6.74 -23.86 24.30
C GLY A 160 5.64 -23.42 23.33
N LEU A 161 5.74 -22.22 22.76
CA LEU A 161 4.84 -21.68 21.74
C LEU A 161 5.46 -21.83 20.36
N THR A 162 4.69 -22.33 19.40
CA THR A 162 5.07 -22.29 17.99
C THR A 162 4.70 -20.93 17.43
N ILE A 163 5.69 -20.10 17.19
CA ILE A 163 5.53 -18.78 16.54
C ILE A 163 5.71 -18.99 15.04
N ARG A 164 4.71 -18.59 14.27
CA ARG A 164 4.78 -18.56 12.80
C ARG A 164 4.93 -17.14 12.31
N ALA A 165 5.92 -16.92 11.46
CA ALA A 165 6.23 -15.62 10.89
C ALA A 165 6.40 -15.69 9.38
N PHE A 166 6.22 -14.57 8.69
CA PHE A 166 6.14 -14.49 7.24
C PHE A 166 7.17 -13.48 6.72
N PRO A 167 8.34 -13.94 6.21
CA PRO A 167 9.29 -13.06 5.54
C PRO A 167 8.67 -12.45 4.29
N ALA A 168 8.86 -11.14 4.13
CA ALA A 168 8.30 -10.38 3.02
C ALA A 168 9.27 -9.29 2.56
N LEU A 169 9.33 -9.04 1.26
CA LEU A 169 9.87 -7.80 0.74
C LEU A 169 8.92 -6.65 1.12
N VAL A 170 9.49 -5.53 1.51
CA VAL A 170 8.74 -4.29 1.76
C VAL A 170 9.27 -3.18 0.86
N PRO A 171 8.41 -2.35 0.27
CA PRO A 171 8.87 -1.27 -0.59
C PRO A 171 9.64 -0.23 0.22
N GLN A 172 10.72 0.28 -0.36
CA GLN A 172 11.55 1.36 0.18
C GLN A 172 11.89 2.35 -0.93
N GLY A 173 12.32 3.55 -0.54
CA GLY A 173 12.64 4.59 -1.49
C GLY A 173 11.39 5.27 -2.07
N LYS A 174 11.58 5.89 -3.25
CA LYS A 174 10.54 6.60 -4.01
C LYS A 174 10.45 5.99 -5.42
N PRO A 175 9.35 6.23 -6.17
CA PRO A 175 9.24 5.73 -7.55
C PRO A 175 10.42 6.12 -8.47
N ALA A 176 11.04 7.27 -8.23
CA ALA A 176 12.25 7.70 -8.97
C ALA A 176 13.53 6.91 -8.59
N ASN A 177 13.58 6.34 -7.39
CA ASN A 177 14.67 5.48 -6.90
C ASN A 177 14.08 4.35 -6.06
N PRO A 178 13.45 3.36 -6.70
CA PRO A 178 12.76 2.28 -6.00
C PRO A 178 13.77 1.30 -5.40
N LEU A 179 13.54 0.94 -4.14
CA LEU A 179 14.32 0.00 -3.36
C LEU A 179 13.38 -0.94 -2.61
N ALA A 180 13.90 -2.02 -2.06
CA ALA A 180 13.16 -2.86 -1.14
C ALA A 180 13.96 -3.19 0.11
N GLY A 181 13.27 -3.66 1.13
CA GLY A 181 13.88 -4.28 2.30
C GLY A 181 13.24 -5.64 2.56
N VAL A 182 13.85 -6.47 3.37
CA VAL A 182 13.25 -7.70 3.88
C VAL A 182 12.81 -7.48 5.32
N ARG A 183 11.56 -7.85 5.63
CA ARG A 183 10.99 -7.82 6.99
C ARG A 183 10.27 -9.12 7.28
N VAL A 184 10.19 -9.45 8.56
CA VAL A 184 9.45 -10.61 9.04
C VAL A 184 8.20 -10.11 9.76
N MET A 185 7.04 -10.58 9.35
CA MET A 185 5.74 -10.12 9.83
C MET A 185 4.97 -11.26 10.50
N ALA A 186 4.20 -10.93 11.52
CA ALA A 186 3.32 -11.88 12.19
C ALA A 186 1.99 -12.09 11.44
N ASN A 187 1.52 -11.09 10.69
CA ASN A 187 0.28 -11.16 9.92
C ASN A 187 0.54 -11.59 8.48
N ALA A 188 0.01 -12.75 8.09
CA ALA A 188 0.19 -13.32 6.74
C ALA A 188 -0.45 -12.47 5.64
N SER A 189 -1.59 -11.81 5.89
CA SER A 189 -2.28 -10.95 4.93
C SER A 189 -1.47 -9.69 4.65
N GLN A 190 -0.97 -9.04 5.70
CA GLN A 190 -0.08 -7.89 5.59
C GLN A 190 1.22 -8.27 4.89
N ALA A 191 1.85 -9.39 5.27
CA ALA A 191 3.08 -9.86 4.63
C ALA A 191 2.91 -10.09 3.11
N ARG A 192 1.77 -10.65 2.68
CA ARG A 192 1.47 -10.83 1.26
C ARG A 192 1.31 -9.51 0.52
N SER A 193 0.60 -8.56 1.10
CA SER A 193 0.39 -7.23 0.52
C SER A 193 1.73 -6.49 0.37
N GLU A 194 2.50 -6.41 1.44
CA GLU A 194 3.80 -5.74 1.45
C GLU A 194 4.81 -6.41 0.50
N HIS A 195 4.83 -7.76 0.48
CA HIS A 195 5.70 -8.50 -0.43
C HIS A 195 5.41 -8.18 -1.89
N GLY A 196 4.13 -8.11 -2.27
CA GLY A 196 3.73 -7.73 -3.62
C GLY A 196 4.22 -6.33 -4.00
N LEU A 197 4.13 -5.37 -3.09
CA LEU A 197 4.65 -4.01 -3.30
C LEU A 197 6.19 -3.98 -3.37
N GLY A 198 6.87 -4.75 -2.52
CA GLY A 198 8.33 -4.87 -2.54
C GLY A 198 8.85 -5.49 -3.84
N VAL A 199 8.20 -6.57 -4.32
CA VAL A 199 8.51 -7.18 -5.64
C VAL A 199 8.30 -6.17 -6.76
N ALA A 200 7.16 -5.47 -6.79
CA ALA A 200 6.87 -4.46 -7.80
C ALA A 200 7.91 -3.33 -7.79
N ASN A 201 8.39 -2.91 -6.61
CA ASN A 201 9.42 -1.88 -6.49
C ASN A 201 10.75 -2.32 -7.13
N LEU A 202 11.20 -3.55 -6.89
CA LEU A 202 12.42 -4.09 -7.51
C LEU A 202 12.24 -4.32 -9.02
N VAL A 203 11.05 -4.76 -9.47
CA VAL A 203 10.74 -4.84 -10.90
C VAL A 203 10.83 -3.47 -11.55
N LEU A 204 10.24 -2.42 -10.93
CA LEU A 204 10.33 -1.05 -11.43
C LEU A 204 11.79 -0.64 -11.63
N ARG A 205 12.65 -0.91 -10.66
CA ARG A 205 14.08 -0.60 -10.76
C ARG A 205 14.74 -1.22 -11.99
N ARG A 206 14.36 -2.45 -12.34
CA ARG A 206 14.93 -3.18 -13.51
C ARG A 206 14.37 -2.73 -14.85
N VAL A 207 13.14 -2.24 -14.89
CA VAL A 207 12.47 -1.88 -16.16
C VAL A 207 12.35 -0.38 -16.39
N GLN A 208 12.86 0.44 -15.48
CA GLN A 208 12.70 1.89 -15.48
C GLN A 208 13.18 2.52 -16.79
N LEU A 209 12.32 3.35 -17.39
CA LEU A 209 12.60 4.12 -18.57
C LEU A 209 13.20 5.48 -18.19
N SER A 210 14.16 5.98 -18.97
CA SER A 210 14.65 7.33 -18.75
C SER A 210 13.57 8.38 -19.08
N THR A 211 13.55 9.46 -18.34
CA THR A 211 12.62 10.59 -18.56
C THR A 211 12.67 11.06 -20.01
N LYS A 212 13.87 11.18 -20.58
CA LYS A 212 14.07 11.59 -21.97
C LYS A 212 13.39 10.64 -22.95
N ARG A 213 13.46 9.32 -22.73
CA ARG A 213 12.80 8.33 -23.62
C ARG A 213 11.29 8.52 -23.65
N VAL A 214 10.67 8.77 -22.51
CA VAL A 214 9.23 8.98 -22.42
C VAL A 214 8.82 10.35 -22.97
N SER A 215 9.47 11.43 -22.55
CA SER A 215 9.08 12.80 -22.89
C SER A 215 9.33 13.18 -24.35
N THR A 216 10.27 12.54 -25.05
CA THR A 216 10.53 12.83 -26.48
C THR A 216 9.37 12.43 -27.42
N ARG A 217 8.44 11.59 -26.96
CA ARG A 217 7.26 11.21 -27.74
C ARG A 217 6.08 12.18 -27.57
N TRP A 218 6.15 13.10 -26.62
CA TRP A 218 5.06 14.06 -26.40
C TRP A 218 5.00 15.09 -27.51
N SER A 219 3.80 15.32 -28.03
CA SER A 219 3.53 16.50 -28.85
C SER A 219 3.64 17.77 -27.98
N GLY A 220 3.80 18.91 -28.63
CA GLY A 220 3.82 20.18 -27.92
C GLY A 220 2.54 20.44 -27.08
N ARG A 221 1.37 20.00 -27.57
CA ARG A 221 0.10 20.09 -26.83
C ARG A 221 0.10 19.19 -25.59
N GLU A 222 0.53 17.94 -25.71
CA GLU A 222 0.61 17.02 -24.58
C GLU A 222 1.58 17.53 -23.54
N ALA A 223 2.75 18.01 -23.95
CA ALA A 223 3.72 18.60 -23.04
C ALA A 223 3.11 19.78 -22.25
N LEU A 224 2.34 20.65 -22.92
CA LEU A 224 1.64 21.74 -22.27
C LEU A 224 0.60 21.26 -21.24
N MET A 225 -0.23 20.27 -21.60
CA MET A 225 -1.21 19.69 -20.68
C MET A 225 -0.53 19.05 -19.47
N LEU A 226 0.56 18.33 -19.68
CA LEU A 226 1.30 17.66 -18.60
C LEU A 226 2.00 18.64 -17.64
N THR A 227 2.37 19.85 -18.08
CA THR A 227 2.88 20.90 -17.19
C THR A 227 1.82 21.49 -16.27
N SER A 228 0.54 21.35 -16.59
CA SER A 228 -0.57 21.79 -15.73
C SER A 228 -0.95 20.78 -14.65
N THR A 229 -0.29 19.61 -14.61
CA THR A 229 -0.50 18.64 -13.54
C THR A 229 0.10 19.13 -12.21
N PRO A 230 -0.38 18.62 -11.05
CA PRO A 230 0.15 19.00 -9.75
C PRO A 230 1.55 18.45 -9.44
N TYR A 231 2.16 17.69 -10.36
CA TYR A 231 3.53 17.19 -10.19
C TYR A 231 4.55 18.31 -10.27
N ARG A 232 5.57 18.21 -9.42
CA ARG A 232 6.65 19.24 -9.36
C ARG A 232 7.54 19.28 -10.59
N SER A 233 7.59 18.17 -11.35
CA SER A 233 8.40 18.05 -12.57
C SER A 233 7.89 16.90 -13.45
N SER A 234 8.31 16.91 -14.71
CA SER A 234 8.05 15.81 -15.65
C SER A 234 8.66 14.49 -15.19
N GLU A 235 9.80 14.54 -14.50
CA GLU A 235 10.45 13.36 -13.91
C GLU A 235 9.57 12.70 -12.85
N ALA A 236 8.97 13.52 -11.98
CA ALA A 236 8.08 13.01 -10.93
C ALA A 236 6.81 12.38 -11.53
N LEU A 237 6.21 13.03 -12.52
CA LEU A 237 5.05 12.50 -13.25
C LEU A 237 5.38 11.18 -13.93
N ILE A 238 6.50 11.10 -14.66
CA ILE A 238 6.92 9.90 -15.38
C ILE A 238 7.25 8.77 -14.39
N ALA A 239 7.90 9.06 -13.28
CA ALA A 239 8.21 8.08 -12.24
C ALA A 239 6.91 7.48 -11.66
N ASP A 240 5.91 8.31 -11.42
CA ASP A 240 4.61 7.88 -10.90
C ASP A 240 3.83 7.07 -11.93
N ALA A 241 3.85 7.47 -13.21
CA ALA A 241 3.25 6.70 -14.31
C ALA A 241 3.92 5.31 -14.49
N GLN A 242 5.24 5.24 -14.36
CA GLN A 242 5.98 3.99 -14.41
C GLN A 242 5.62 3.08 -13.23
N TRP A 243 5.47 3.65 -12.02
CA TRP A 243 5.04 2.90 -10.84
C TRP A 243 3.62 2.34 -11.02
N ALA A 244 2.68 3.13 -11.52
CA ALA A 244 1.33 2.67 -11.85
C ALA A 244 1.32 1.54 -12.88
N SER A 245 2.16 1.66 -13.92
CA SER A 245 2.34 0.62 -14.94
C SER A 245 2.85 -0.69 -14.33
N VAL A 246 3.95 -0.64 -13.57
CA VAL A 246 4.56 -1.83 -12.98
C VAL A 246 3.62 -2.50 -11.98
N ARG A 247 2.95 -1.75 -11.10
CA ARG A 247 1.95 -2.31 -10.17
C ARG A 247 0.87 -3.09 -10.90
N THR A 248 0.38 -2.56 -12.00
CA THR A 248 -0.67 -3.21 -12.79
C THR A 248 -0.15 -4.46 -13.49
N LEU A 249 0.99 -4.37 -14.17
CA LEU A 249 1.57 -5.47 -14.93
C LEU A 249 2.03 -6.61 -14.04
N THR A 250 2.67 -6.32 -12.92
CA THR A 250 3.13 -7.36 -12.00
C THR A 250 1.97 -8.18 -11.43
N VAL A 251 0.85 -7.53 -11.08
CA VAL A 251 -0.35 -8.23 -10.62
C VAL A 251 -0.97 -9.06 -11.75
N SER A 252 -1.13 -8.49 -12.95
CA SER A 252 -1.76 -9.18 -14.09
C SER A 252 -0.93 -10.38 -14.60
N LEU A 253 0.39 -10.30 -14.50
CA LEU A 253 1.32 -11.33 -14.98
C LEU A 253 1.70 -12.36 -13.90
N SER A 254 1.40 -12.15 -12.64
CA SER A 254 1.77 -13.07 -11.55
C SER A 254 0.95 -14.35 -11.48
N GLY A 255 -0.10 -14.49 -12.30
CA GLY A 255 -0.96 -15.67 -12.34
C GLY A 255 -1.80 -15.88 -11.07
N ASN A 256 -2.32 -17.11 -10.91
CA ASN A 256 -3.26 -17.44 -9.83
C ASN A 256 -2.65 -17.41 -8.41
N GLN A 257 -1.34 -17.58 -8.30
CA GLN A 257 -0.65 -17.54 -7.00
C GLN A 257 -0.26 -16.12 -6.57
N GLY A 258 -0.39 -15.16 -7.48
CA GLY A 258 -0.05 -13.76 -7.25
C GLY A 258 1.44 -13.54 -6.96
N LEU A 259 1.79 -12.30 -6.60
CA LEU A 259 3.16 -11.90 -6.32
C LEU A 259 3.77 -12.61 -5.10
N TRP A 260 2.95 -13.23 -4.26
CA TRP A 260 3.44 -14.03 -3.13
C TRP A 260 4.29 -15.23 -3.56
N ALA A 261 4.09 -15.73 -4.77
CA ALA A 261 4.86 -16.86 -5.33
C ALA A 261 6.27 -16.47 -5.79
N VAL A 262 6.57 -15.19 -5.97
CA VAL A 262 7.90 -14.70 -6.37
C VAL A 262 8.82 -14.74 -5.15
N ARG A 263 9.54 -15.86 -4.96
CA ARG A 263 10.33 -16.14 -3.76
C ARG A 263 11.83 -16.34 -4.02
N ASP A 264 12.24 -16.38 -5.26
CA ASP A 264 13.61 -16.59 -5.69
C ASP A 264 13.96 -15.72 -6.89
N GLN A 265 15.25 -15.64 -7.17
CA GLN A 265 15.79 -14.84 -8.27
C GLN A 265 15.21 -15.25 -9.65
N SER A 266 15.02 -16.55 -9.89
CA SER A 266 14.52 -17.05 -11.18
C SER A 266 13.09 -16.60 -11.47
N SER A 267 12.19 -16.76 -10.49
CA SER A 267 10.80 -16.31 -10.62
C SER A 267 10.70 -14.79 -10.74
N PHE A 268 11.60 -14.05 -10.09
CA PHE A 268 11.70 -12.61 -10.19
C PHE A 268 12.22 -12.16 -11.57
N ASP A 269 13.24 -12.84 -12.12
CA ASP A 269 13.80 -12.55 -13.45
C ASP A 269 12.77 -12.78 -14.56
N ASP A 270 12.02 -13.90 -14.50
CA ASP A 270 10.94 -14.20 -15.46
C ASP A 270 9.84 -13.14 -15.41
N LEU A 271 9.36 -12.77 -14.21
CA LEU A 271 8.36 -11.71 -14.06
C LEU A 271 8.88 -10.37 -14.60
N SER A 272 10.12 -10.00 -14.27
CA SER A 272 10.74 -8.75 -14.71
C SER A 272 10.86 -8.67 -16.22
N GLN A 273 11.20 -9.78 -16.89
CA GLN A 273 11.27 -9.82 -18.36
C GLN A 273 9.89 -9.62 -18.99
N ARG A 274 8.87 -10.33 -18.52
CA ARG A 274 7.50 -10.19 -19.03
C ARG A 274 6.94 -8.79 -18.81
N VAL A 275 7.25 -8.17 -17.67
CA VAL A 275 6.86 -6.76 -17.41
C VAL A 275 7.59 -5.83 -18.35
N ARG A 276 8.89 -6.02 -18.60
CA ARG A 276 9.69 -5.19 -19.51
C ARG A 276 9.10 -5.13 -20.93
N ASP A 277 8.58 -6.25 -21.43
CA ASP A 277 8.03 -6.37 -22.77
C ASP A 277 6.75 -5.52 -22.97
N LEU A 278 6.02 -5.21 -21.89
CA LEU A 278 4.75 -4.47 -21.93
C LEU A 278 4.83 -3.07 -21.29
N HIS A 279 5.87 -2.80 -20.51
CA HIS A 279 5.96 -1.63 -19.63
C HIS A 279 5.90 -0.31 -20.40
N GLU A 280 6.65 -0.19 -21.49
CA GLU A 280 6.75 1.06 -22.25
C GLU A 280 5.38 1.45 -22.84
N ASP A 281 4.68 0.52 -23.47
CA ASP A 281 3.35 0.77 -24.08
C ASP A 281 2.32 1.11 -22.98
N GLN A 282 2.40 0.44 -21.84
CA GLN A 282 1.52 0.74 -20.72
C GLN A 282 1.76 2.14 -20.16
N VAL A 283 3.03 2.59 -20.06
CA VAL A 283 3.37 3.95 -19.61
C VAL A 283 2.77 4.99 -20.57
N TYR A 284 2.90 4.80 -21.90
CA TYR A 284 2.29 5.74 -22.86
C TYR A 284 0.78 5.75 -22.76
N SER A 285 0.14 4.58 -22.62
CA SER A 285 -1.32 4.51 -22.42
C SER A 285 -1.76 5.28 -21.15
N ILE A 286 -0.99 5.21 -20.07
CA ILE A 286 -1.26 5.99 -18.86
C ILE A 286 -1.12 7.50 -19.15
N ILE A 287 -0.06 7.93 -19.79
CA ILE A 287 0.18 9.34 -20.15
C ILE A 287 -0.98 9.89 -20.99
N GLU A 288 -1.46 9.16 -22.01
CA GLU A 288 -2.62 9.57 -22.79
C GLU A 288 -3.88 9.79 -21.94
N VAL A 289 -4.11 8.93 -20.95
CA VAL A 289 -5.24 9.10 -20.01
C VAL A 289 -5.04 10.35 -19.18
N VAL A 290 -3.82 10.60 -18.68
CA VAL A 290 -3.50 11.81 -17.91
C VAL A 290 -3.72 13.08 -18.73
N VAL A 291 -3.29 13.10 -20.00
CA VAL A 291 -3.54 14.23 -20.90
C VAL A 291 -5.04 14.52 -21.02
N ARG A 292 -5.86 13.49 -21.27
CA ARG A 292 -7.33 13.66 -21.34
C ARG A 292 -7.94 14.13 -20.02
N ALA A 293 -7.39 13.68 -18.88
CA ALA A 293 -7.82 14.16 -17.57
C ALA A 293 -7.50 15.65 -17.39
N MET A 294 -6.32 16.09 -17.83
CA MET A 294 -5.93 17.50 -17.74
C MET A 294 -6.70 18.39 -18.74
N GLU A 295 -7.11 17.87 -19.90
CA GLU A 295 -8.03 18.58 -20.78
C GLU A 295 -9.40 18.79 -20.10
N SER A 296 -9.92 17.77 -19.43
CA SER A 296 -11.16 17.89 -18.65
C SER A 296 -11.01 18.82 -17.45
N TRP A 297 -9.81 18.84 -16.82
CA TRP A 297 -9.48 19.74 -15.74
C TRP A 297 -9.47 21.20 -16.20
N ALA A 298 -8.84 21.52 -17.33
CA ALA A 298 -8.82 22.86 -17.89
C ALA A 298 -10.26 23.34 -18.18
N GLN A 299 -11.11 22.49 -18.78
CA GLN A 299 -12.53 22.79 -19.01
C GLN A 299 -13.30 23.04 -17.69
N LEU A 300 -12.97 22.31 -16.62
CA LEU A 300 -13.54 22.55 -15.30
C LEU A 300 -13.14 23.90 -14.75
N GLN A 301 -11.87 24.29 -14.85
CA GLN A 301 -11.39 25.60 -14.40
C GLN A 301 -12.10 26.75 -15.14
N ASP A 302 -12.22 26.64 -16.48
CA ASP A 302 -12.96 27.60 -17.29
C ASP A 302 -14.45 27.68 -16.85
N THR A 303 -15.05 26.53 -16.54
CA THR A 303 -16.46 26.47 -16.10
C THR A 303 -16.61 27.09 -14.70
N LEU A 304 -15.71 26.86 -13.76
CA LEU A 304 -15.70 27.43 -12.42
C LEU A 304 -15.55 28.95 -12.46
N ALA A 305 -14.76 29.49 -13.40
CA ALA A 305 -14.62 30.92 -13.59
C ALA A 305 -15.94 31.61 -13.96
N THR A 306 -16.91 30.89 -14.53
CA THR A 306 -18.24 31.43 -14.83
C THR A 306 -19.18 31.45 -13.60
N ALA A 307 -18.84 30.76 -12.51
CA ALA A 307 -19.62 30.68 -11.27
C ALA A 307 -19.08 31.63 -10.20
N ASP A 308 -18.82 32.89 -10.56
CA ASP A 308 -18.14 33.88 -9.71
C ASP A 308 -19.06 34.56 -8.67
N ALA A 309 -20.38 34.50 -8.85
CA ALA A 309 -21.31 35.13 -7.92
C ALA A 309 -21.29 34.45 -6.54
N GLN A 310 -21.45 35.24 -5.47
CA GLN A 310 -21.50 34.76 -4.07
C GLN A 310 -22.53 33.64 -3.84
N ALA A 311 -23.63 33.63 -4.60
CA ALA A 311 -24.64 32.57 -4.54
C ALA A 311 -24.12 31.17 -4.90
N TYR A 312 -22.98 31.05 -5.58
CA TYR A 312 -22.37 29.79 -6.01
C TYR A 312 -21.10 29.41 -5.22
N SER A 313 -20.75 30.17 -4.17
CA SER A 313 -19.52 29.92 -3.39
C SER A 313 -19.44 28.49 -2.83
N SER A 314 -20.52 28.03 -2.21
CA SER A 314 -20.58 26.67 -1.64
C SER A 314 -20.47 25.58 -2.71
N LEU A 315 -21.11 25.76 -3.87
CA LEU A 315 -20.98 24.87 -5.02
C LEU A 315 -19.53 24.81 -5.52
N ARG A 316 -18.87 25.98 -5.68
CA ARG A 316 -17.48 26.05 -6.12
C ARG A 316 -16.54 25.34 -5.17
N GLU A 317 -16.65 25.64 -3.88
CA GLU A 317 -15.82 25.02 -2.84
C GLU A 317 -15.96 23.51 -2.84
N ASP A 318 -17.20 22.99 -2.97
CA ASP A 318 -17.44 21.56 -3.02
C ASP A 318 -16.86 20.92 -4.29
N VAL A 319 -17.06 21.54 -5.45
CA VAL A 319 -16.52 21.06 -6.72
C VAL A 319 -14.98 21.09 -6.75
N GLU A 320 -14.36 22.17 -6.27
CA GLU A 320 -12.91 22.30 -6.14
C GLU A 320 -12.34 21.23 -5.20
N ARG A 321 -12.96 20.99 -4.05
CA ARG A 321 -12.58 19.95 -3.09
C ARG A 321 -12.64 18.56 -3.72
N ILE A 322 -13.70 18.24 -4.46
CA ILE A 322 -13.85 16.97 -5.16
C ILE A 322 -12.79 16.84 -6.25
N ALA A 323 -12.61 17.85 -7.08
CA ALA A 323 -11.64 17.83 -8.17
C ALA A 323 -10.20 17.64 -7.64
N ASN A 324 -9.83 18.37 -6.58
CA ASN A 324 -8.52 18.27 -5.92
C ASN A 324 -8.31 16.89 -5.26
N SER A 325 -9.38 16.17 -4.88
CA SER A 325 -9.27 14.79 -4.40
C SER A 325 -9.04 13.77 -5.52
N LEU A 326 -9.29 14.13 -6.76
CA LEU A 326 -9.05 13.30 -7.95
C LEU A 326 -7.70 13.58 -8.61
N VAL A 327 -7.23 14.84 -8.57
CA VAL A 327 -5.98 15.27 -9.21
C VAL A 327 -5.10 15.98 -8.18
N PHE A 328 -4.13 15.25 -7.65
CA PHE A 328 -3.17 15.70 -6.63
C PHE A 328 -1.77 15.19 -6.95
N ASP A 329 -0.74 15.64 -6.27
CA ASP A 329 0.63 15.14 -6.47
C ASP A 329 0.70 13.64 -6.09
N GLY A 330 0.99 12.77 -7.06
CA GLY A 330 0.99 11.31 -6.90
C GLY A 330 -0.31 10.61 -7.31
N PHE A 331 -1.29 11.30 -7.90
CA PHE A 331 -2.60 10.71 -8.23
C PHE A 331 -2.55 9.55 -9.23
N ILE A 332 -1.56 9.49 -10.11
CA ILE A 332 -1.46 8.45 -11.15
C ILE A 332 -1.24 7.09 -10.50
N ALA A 333 -0.28 6.99 -9.59
CA ALA A 333 0.03 5.75 -8.90
C ALA A 333 -0.98 5.44 -7.78
N ALA A 334 -1.58 6.46 -7.17
CA ALA A 334 -2.61 6.27 -6.15
C ALA A 334 -3.94 5.73 -6.73
N THR A 335 -4.17 5.92 -8.05
CA THR A 335 -5.41 5.51 -8.71
C THR A 335 -5.22 4.18 -9.44
N PRO A 336 -6.03 3.13 -9.17
CA PRO A 336 -6.02 1.89 -9.96
C PRO A 336 -6.24 2.19 -11.45
N ILE A 337 -5.54 1.46 -12.33
CA ILE A 337 -5.49 1.76 -13.76
C ILE A 337 -6.86 1.75 -14.46
N ASP A 338 -7.74 0.86 -14.05
CA ASP A 338 -9.12 0.79 -14.55
C ASP A 338 -9.96 2.01 -14.10
N ARG A 339 -9.65 2.59 -12.97
CA ARG A 339 -10.27 3.81 -12.45
C ARG A 339 -9.64 5.06 -13.03
N LEU A 340 -8.32 5.05 -13.24
CA LEU A 340 -7.60 6.14 -13.89
C LEU A 340 -8.20 6.44 -15.28
N ARG A 341 -8.59 5.43 -16.03
CA ARG A 341 -9.28 5.56 -17.33
C ARG A 341 -10.60 6.33 -17.26
N ASN A 342 -11.26 6.33 -16.09
CA ASN A 342 -12.51 7.05 -15.86
C ASN A 342 -12.30 8.46 -15.30
N LEU A 343 -11.08 8.83 -14.93
CA LEU A 343 -10.77 10.12 -14.32
C LEU A 343 -11.25 11.32 -15.17
N PRO A 344 -11.04 11.36 -16.50
CA PRO A 344 -11.58 12.42 -17.34
C PRO A 344 -13.10 12.57 -17.19
N ARG A 345 -13.85 11.48 -17.14
CA ARG A 345 -15.30 11.45 -16.97
C ARG A 345 -15.73 11.97 -15.60
N TYR A 346 -15.02 11.62 -14.53
CA TYR A 346 -15.32 12.12 -13.19
C TYR A 346 -15.09 13.63 -13.08
N ILE A 347 -14.02 14.15 -13.70
CA ILE A 347 -13.75 15.59 -13.76
C ILE A 347 -14.80 16.30 -14.63
N GLN A 348 -15.14 15.74 -15.79
CA GLN A 348 -16.18 16.28 -16.68
C GLN A 348 -17.55 16.33 -15.96
N ALA A 349 -17.85 15.38 -15.10
CA ALA A 349 -19.08 15.37 -14.30
C ALA A 349 -19.18 16.62 -13.44
N GLN A 350 -18.07 17.12 -12.86
CA GLN A 350 -18.05 18.34 -12.08
C GLN A 350 -18.32 19.58 -12.96
N SER A 351 -17.77 19.63 -14.17
CA SER A 351 -18.06 20.71 -15.13
C SER A 351 -19.55 20.74 -15.50
N LEU A 352 -20.15 19.59 -15.74
CA LEU A 352 -21.59 19.48 -16.04
C LEU A 352 -22.45 19.88 -14.85
N ARG A 353 -22.05 19.50 -13.63
CA ARG A 353 -22.69 19.89 -12.37
C ARG A 353 -22.79 21.41 -12.27
N VAL A 354 -21.66 22.11 -12.40
CA VAL A 354 -21.62 23.59 -12.34
C VAL A 354 -22.51 24.20 -13.41
N ARG A 355 -22.37 23.77 -14.69
CA ARG A 355 -23.20 24.29 -15.79
C ARG A 355 -24.69 24.11 -15.55
N LYS A 356 -25.13 23.00 -14.95
CA LYS A 356 -26.55 22.77 -14.62
C LYS A 356 -27.00 23.68 -13.49
N ALA A 357 -26.24 23.80 -12.41
CA ALA A 357 -26.60 24.64 -11.27
C ALA A 357 -26.72 26.15 -11.66
N LEU A 358 -25.93 26.58 -12.64
CA LEU A 358 -25.98 27.97 -13.17
C LEU A 358 -27.23 28.28 -14.01
N ARG A 359 -28.02 27.29 -14.43
CA ARG A 359 -29.18 27.50 -15.32
C ARG A 359 -30.32 28.23 -14.60
N SER A 360 -30.57 27.89 -13.34
CA SER A 360 -31.67 28.47 -12.55
C SER A 360 -31.48 28.27 -11.05
N PRO A 361 -32.12 29.10 -10.20
CA PRO A 361 -32.15 28.87 -8.76
C PRO A 361 -32.71 27.52 -8.34
N SER A 362 -33.69 26.98 -9.12
CA SER A 362 -34.25 25.65 -8.86
C SER A 362 -33.25 24.51 -9.17
N ASP A 363 -32.36 24.69 -10.14
CA ASP A 363 -31.31 23.72 -10.44
C ASP A 363 -30.25 23.76 -9.36
N LEU A 364 -29.86 24.95 -8.87
CA LEU A 364 -28.95 25.09 -7.72
C LEU A 364 -29.52 24.39 -6.47
N ALA A 365 -30.81 24.63 -6.14
CA ALA A 365 -31.47 23.96 -5.01
C ALA A 365 -31.56 22.42 -5.20
N ARG A 366 -31.60 21.94 -6.44
CA ARG A 366 -31.51 20.48 -6.72
C ARG A 366 -30.12 19.97 -6.48
N ASP A 367 -29.08 20.70 -6.89
CA ASP A 367 -27.69 20.36 -6.63
C ASP A 367 -27.41 20.26 -5.13
N GLU A 368 -27.86 21.24 -4.34
CA GLU A 368 -27.69 21.25 -2.88
C GLU A 368 -28.32 20.00 -2.22
N ARG A 369 -29.50 19.57 -2.64
CA ARG A 369 -30.14 18.34 -2.14
C ARG A 369 -29.33 17.09 -2.51
N SER A 370 -28.77 17.05 -3.70
CA SER A 370 -27.90 15.95 -4.15
C SER A 370 -26.59 15.93 -3.39
N ALA A 371 -26.02 17.12 -3.10
CA ALA A 371 -24.81 17.26 -2.29
C ALA A 371 -25.02 16.82 -0.84
N GLN A 372 -26.19 17.13 -0.25
CA GLN A 372 -26.57 16.64 1.09
C GLN A 372 -26.67 15.10 1.15
N ALA A 373 -27.29 14.47 0.14
CA ALA A 373 -27.36 13.02 0.05
C ALA A 373 -25.96 12.37 -0.12
N LEU A 374 -25.05 13.04 -0.81
CA LEU A 374 -23.66 12.59 -0.94
C LEU A 374 -22.89 12.76 0.38
N ALA A 375 -23.08 13.88 1.09
CA ALA A 375 -22.43 14.15 2.37
C ALA A 375 -22.75 13.08 3.43
N GLN A 376 -23.99 12.56 3.44
CA GLN A 376 -24.35 11.42 4.29
C GLN A 376 -23.52 10.18 3.96
N VAL A 377 -23.34 9.87 2.68
CA VAL A 377 -22.51 8.72 2.25
C VAL A 377 -21.04 8.94 2.62
N ASP A 378 -20.53 10.18 2.47
CA ASP A 378 -19.16 10.51 2.83
C ASP A 378 -18.89 10.38 4.35
N GLU A 379 -19.90 10.66 5.18
CA GLU A 379 -19.82 10.46 6.64
C GLU A 379 -19.71 8.98 6.99
N GLU A 380 -20.63 8.15 6.49
CA GLU A 380 -20.61 6.71 6.73
C GLU A 380 -19.29 6.05 6.25
N LEU A 381 -18.75 6.51 5.12
CA LEU A 381 -17.42 6.05 4.65
C LEU A 381 -16.30 6.44 5.59
N ARG A 382 -16.38 7.61 6.25
CA ARG A 382 -15.38 8.06 7.22
C ARG A 382 -15.45 7.22 8.48
N GLU A 383 -16.66 7.00 9.03
CA GLU A 383 -16.87 6.15 10.20
C GLU A 383 -16.37 4.70 9.95
N LEU A 384 -16.65 4.16 8.76
CA LEU A 384 -16.18 2.84 8.37
C LEU A 384 -14.64 2.78 8.31
N ARG A 385 -13.98 3.82 7.79
CA ARG A 385 -12.52 3.93 7.77
C ARG A 385 -11.97 3.94 9.20
N ASP A 386 -12.50 4.78 10.06
CA ASP A 386 -12.08 4.90 11.45
C ASP A 386 -12.23 3.56 12.19
N LEU A 387 -13.31 2.82 11.94
CA LEU A 387 -13.48 1.46 12.45
C LEU A 387 -12.38 0.51 11.95
N MET A 388 -12.09 0.51 10.63
CA MET A 388 -11.05 -0.34 10.03
C MET A 388 -9.67 -0.06 10.63
N ASP A 389 -9.35 1.20 10.91
CA ASP A 389 -8.06 1.60 11.48
C ASP A 389 -7.87 1.08 12.92
N THR A 390 -8.95 0.73 13.62
CA THR A 390 -8.89 0.09 14.95
C THR A 390 -8.71 -1.43 14.91
N ARG A 391 -8.84 -2.07 13.74
CA ARG A 391 -8.81 -3.52 13.55
C ARG A 391 -7.47 -3.99 12.95
N PRO A 392 -7.11 -5.27 13.16
CA PRO A 392 -5.98 -5.85 12.45
C PRO A 392 -6.18 -5.77 10.93
N PHE A 393 -5.09 -5.51 10.18
CA PHE A 393 -5.14 -5.40 8.73
C PHE A 393 -5.69 -6.68 8.08
N ASP A 394 -6.72 -6.51 7.26
CA ASP A 394 -7.24 -7.53 6.35
C ASP A 394 -7.31 -6.97 4.91
N ALA A 395 -6.59 -7.61 3.99
CA ALA A 395 -6.50 -7.18 2.59
C ALA A 395 -7.86 -7.22 1.86
N ARG A 396 -8.79 -8.09 2.28
CA ARG A 396 -10.12 -8.19 1.67
C ARG A 396 -10.97 -6.97 2.06
N HIS A 397 -10.94 -6.60 3.34
CA HIS A 397 -11.66 -5.41 3.82
C HIS A 397 -11.06 -4.14 3.22
N ALA A 398 -9.73 -4.03 3.13
CA ALA A 398 -9.06 -2.92 2.48
C ALA A 398 -9.47 -2.79 0.99
N SER A 399 -9.48 -3.89 0.24
CA SER A 399 -9.92 -3.91 -1.16
C SER A 399 -11.41 -3.58 -1.31
N ALA A 400 -12.27 -4.09 -0.42
CA ALA A 400 -13.69 -3.79 -0.44
C ALA A 400 -13.96 -2.31 -0.13
N PHE A 401 -13.22 -1.72 0.81
CA PHE A 401 -13.31 -0.30 1.11
C PHE A 401 -12.87 0.58 -0.06
N GLU A 402 -11.76 0.22 -0.71
CA GLU A 402 -11.29 0.91 -1.92
C GLU A 402 -12.37 0.89 -3.03
N GLU A 403 -13.05 -0.24 -3.23
CA GLU A 403 -14.17 -0.34 -4.17
C GLU A 403 -15.33 0.60 -3.79
N LEU A 404 -15.63 0.78 -2.50
CA LEU A 404 -16.63 1.74 -2.04
C LEU A 404 -16.24 3.19 -2.39
N LEU A 405 -14.96 3.56 -2.28
CA LEU A 405 -14.49 4.88 -2.68
C LEU A 405 -14.74 5.15 -4.17
N TRP A 406 -14.55 4.16 -5.04
CA TRP A 406 -14.85 4.29 -6.46
C TRP A 406 -16.34 4.23 -6.78
N MET A 407 -17.12 3.47 -6.03
CA MET A 407 -18.59 3.53 -6.11
C MET A 407 -19.12 4.93 -5.77
N ARG A 408 -18.49 5.65 -4.86
CA ARG A 408 -18.82 7.05 -4.56
C ARG A 408 -18.60 7.97 -5.78
N GLU A 409 -17.53 7.78 -6.56
CA GLU A 409 -17.32 8.54 -7.79
C GLU A 409 -18.42 8.25 -8.84
N GLU A 410 -18.83 7.00 -8.99
CA GLU A 410 -19.98 6.66 -9.83
C GLU A 410 -21.29 7.26 -9.31
N LEU A 411 -21.46 7.35 -7.99
CA LEU A 411 -22.61 8.03 -7.37
C LEU A 411 -22.61 9.52 -7.72
N ARG A 412 -21.46 10.19 -7.68
CA ARG A 412 -21.33 11.59 -8.12
C ARG A 412 -21.77 11.78 -9.58
N VAL A 413 -21.34 10.91 -10.48
CA VAL A 413 -21.81 10.93 -11.88
C VAL A 413 -23.32 10.72 -11.94
N SER A 414 -23.86 9.77 -11.20
CA SER A 414 -25.31 9.49 -11.16
C SER A 414 -26.14 10.67 -10.65
N LEU A 415 -25.66 11.40 -9.65
CA LEU A 415 -26.39 12.51 -9.04
C LEU A 415 -26.31 13.79 -9.89
N PHE A 416 -25.15 14.11 -10.45
CA PHE A 416 -24.88 15.40 -11.07
C PHE A 416 -24.79 15.38 -12.60
N ALA A 417 -24.41 14.25 -13.20
CA ALA A 417 -24.07 14.16 -14.63
C ALA A 417 -24.56 12.86 -15.28
N GLN A 418 -25.85 12.53 -15.11
CA GLN A 418 -26.46 11.25 -15.57
C GLN A 418 -26.23 10.97 -17.06
N GLU A 419 -26.10 12.02 -17.90
CA GLU A 419 -25.84 11.93 -19.32
C GLU A 419 -24.49 11.28 -19.66
N LEU A 420 -23.53 11.28 -18.73
CA LEU A 420 -22.23 10.59 -18.92
C LEU A 420 -22.33 9.09 -18.71
N GLY A 421 -23.43 8.59 -18.15
CA GLY A 421 -23.61 7.19 -17.80
C GLY A 421 -22.72 6.78 -16.61
N THR A 422 -23.11 5.70 -15.96
CA THR A 422 -22.36 5.09 -14.85
C THR A 422 -21.96 3.65 -15.18
N ALA A 423 -20.83 3.19 -14.68
CA ALA A 423 -20.36 1.83 -14.88
C ALA A 423 -21.30 0.78 -14.28
N ARG A 424 -22.10 1.18 -13.29
CA ARG A 424 -23.11 0.34 -12.62
C ARG A 424 -24.32 1.17 -12.18
N LYS A 425 -25.45 0.53 -11.95
CA LYS A 425 -26.60 1.18 -11.35
C LYS A 425 -26.28 1.53 -9.89
N ILE A 426 -26.26 2.81 -9.53
CA ILE A 426 -25.90 3.34 -8.22
C ILE A 426 -26.93 4.34 -7.73
N SER A 427 -27.15 4.40 -6.43
CA SER A 427 -27.96 5.40 -5.73
C SER A 427 -27.44 5.55 -4.30
N PRO A 428 -27.80 6.64 -3.57
CA PRO A 428 -27.40 6.78 -2.17
C PRO A 428 -27.78 5.56 -1.33
N GLN A 429 -28.99 5.02 -1.46
CA GLN A 429 -29.48 3.85 -0.71
C GLN A 429 -28.64 2.59 -1.01
N ARG A 430 -28.27 2.38 -2.30
CA ARG A 430 -27.40 1.25 -2.67
C ARG A 430 -25.99 1.40 -2.12
N MET A 431 -25.52 2.63 -2.05
CA MET A 431 -24.20 2.92 -1.50
C MET A 431 -24.18 2.67 0.02
N LEU A 432 -25.16 3.19 0.76
CA LEU A 432 -25.31 2.95 2.20
C LEU A 432 -25.42 1.44 2.49
N ALA A 433 -26.26 0.71 1.77
CA ALA A 433 -26.38 -0.74 1.93
C ALA A 433 -25.07 -1.50 1.59
N ALA A 434 -24.19 -0.94 0.79
CA ALA A 434 -22.87 -1.55 0.52
C ALA A 434 -21.87 -1.24 1.65
N ILE A 435 -21.95 -0.07 2.26
CA ILE A 435 -21.18 0.33 3.45
C ILE A 435 -21.58 -0.54 4.64
N ASP A 436 -22.91 -0.69 4.91
CA ASP A 436 -23.44 -1.52 6.00
C ASP A 436 -22.92 -2.96 5.91
N ARG A 437 -22.94 -3.55 4.71
CA ARG A 437 -22.42 -4.93 4.51
C ARG A 437 -20.93 -5.08 4.83
N LEU A 438 -20.11 -4.07 4.52
CA LEU A 438 -18.70 -4.12 4.87
C LEU A 438 -18.51 -3.89 6.37
N HIS A 439 -19.30 -2.99 6.97
CA HIS A 439 -19.31 -2.73 8.41
C HIS A 439 -19.65 -4.00 9.21
N GLU A 440 -20.67 -4.77 8.77
CA GLU A 440 -21.05 -6.05 9.40
C GLU A 440 -19.99 -7.15 9.23
N ALA A 441 -19.15 -7.06 8.19
CA ALA A 441 -18.11 -8.06 7.91
C ALA A 441 -16.80 -7.83 8.69
N ILE A 442 -16.58 -6.64 9.26
CA ILE A 442 -15.41 -6.22 10.05
C ILE A 442 -15.61 -6.54 11.53
#